data_aead5edce0a1830fce6a43167e58eed2
#
_entry.id   aead5edce0a1830fce6a43167e58eed2
#
_cell.length_a   1.000
_cell.length_b   1.000
_cell.length_c   1.000
_cell.angle_alpha   90.00
_cell.angle_beta   90.00
_cell.angle_gamma   90.00
#
_symmetry.space_group_name_H-M   'P 1'
#
loop_
_entity.id
_entity.type
_entity.pdbx_description
1 polymer ?
#
loop_
_entity_poly.entity_id
_entity_poly.type
_entity_poly.pdbx_seq_one_letter_code
_entity_poly.pdbx_strand_id
1 'polypeptide(L)'
;MRFAICNETYQNTSFDAMCADAAAAGYEGIEIAPFTLAEDPRDLTLADAISCCTKAKNHGLEILGLHWLLTKPSWFHITTPDAVQRRETARFGRHLVRLCAAMGGKIMVWGSPKARNLLPEWNYDDAFARAAEAVREVAIEAGKH
;
A
#
# COMPACT_ATOMS: atom_id res chain seq x y z
N MET A 1 2.97 11.02 -22.75
CA MET A 1 3.22 9.95 -21.76
C MET A 1 3.23 10.62 -20.40
N ARG A 2 2.56 10.05 -19.39
CA ARG A 2 2.53 10.59 -18.03
C ARG A 2 3.48 9.79 -17.15
N PHE A 3 4.16 10.46 -16.24
CA PHE A 3 5.12 9.83 -15.32
C PHE A 3 4.68 10.00 -13.87
N ALA A 4 4.90 8.95 -13.08
CA ALA A 4 4.73 8.97 -11.64
C ALA A 4 6.01 8.53 -10.94
N ILE A 5 6.17 8.92 -9.68
CA ILE A 5 7.28 8.53 -8.83
C ILE A 5 6.79 7.90 -7.54
N CYS A 6 7.54 6.93 -7.04
CA CYS A 6 7.28 6.32 -5.74
C CYS A 6 7.81 7.21 -4.62
N ASN A 7 7.01 7.46 -3.62
CA ASN A 7 7.37 8.39 -2.55
C ASN A 7 8.52 7.91 -1.66
N GLU A 8 8.79 6.60 -1.58
CA GLU A 8 9.95 6.08 -0.82
C GLU A 8 11.32 6.45 -1.42
N THR A 9 11.35 7.00 -2.64
CA THR A 9 12.58 7.58 -3.21
C THR A 9 13.07 8.80 -2.43
N TYR A 10 12.15 9.47 -1.74
CA TYR A 10 12.42 10.68 -0.95
C TYR A 10 12.61 10.32 0.52
N GLN A 11 13.87 10.09 0.93
CA GLN A 11 14.18 9.80 2.31
C GLN A 11 14.32 11.10 3.12
N ASN A 12 13.83 11.07 4.37
CA ASN A 12 13.93 12.20 5.32
C ASN A 12 13.35 13.53 4.82
N THR A 13 12.37 13.47 3.93
CA THR A 13 11.69 14.63 3.34
C THR A 13 10.22 14.60 3.76
N SER A 14 9.65 15.76 4.10
CA SER A 14 8.22 15.86 4.38
C SER A 14 7.41 15.56 3.11
N PHE A 15 6.20 15.01 3.28
CA PHE A 15 5.35 14.66 2.14
C PHE A 15 5.05 15.87 1.25
N ASP A 16 4.85 17.05 1.82
CA ASP A 16 4.59 18.28 1.07
C ASP A 16 5.81 18.73 0.25
N ALA A 17 7.00 18.71 0.86
CA ALA A 17 8.25 19.05 0.16
C ALA A 17 8.57 18.05 -0.97
N MET A 18 8.31 16.77 -0.75
CA MET A 18 8.41 15.71 -1.77
C MET A 18 7.46 15.99 -2.95
N CYS A 19 6.20 16.38 -2.68
CA CYS A 19 5.25 16.74 -3.72
C CYS A 19 5.74 17.94 -4.54
N ALA A 20 6.27 18.97 -3.89
CA ALA A 20 6.81 20.15 -4.56
C ALA A 20 7.97 19.79 -5.51
N ASP A 21 8.90 18.95 -5.03
CA ASP A 21 10.07 18.54 -5.82
C ASP A 21 9.67 17.61 -6.99
N ALA A 22 8.78 16.64 -6.74
CA ALA A 22 8.26 15.75 -7.78
C ALA A 22 7.55 16.54 -8.90
N ALA A 23 6.73 17.54 -8.55
CA ALA A 23 6.08 18.40 -9.51
C ALA A 23 7.09 19.26 -10.30
N ALA A 24 8.09 19.84 -9.62
CA ALA A 24 9.16 20.59 -10.26
C ALA A 24 10.01 19.74 -11.23
N ALA A 25 10.16 18.44 -10.92
CA ALA A 25 10.84 17.47 -11.78
C ALA A 25 9.98 17.01 -12.99
N GLY A 26 8.71 17.43 -13.07
CA GLY A 26 7.81 17.13 -14.18
C GLY A 26 7.01 15.85 -14.02
N TYR A 27 6.95 15.25 -12.84
CA TYR A 27 6.03 14.17 -12.56
C TYR A 27 4.59 14.67 -12.46
N GLU A 28 3.64 13.82 -12.84
CA GLU A 28 2.21 14.11 -12.79
C GLU A 28 1.48 13.26 -11.75
N GLY A 29 2.16 12.26 -11.20
CA GLY A 29 1.58 11.34 -10.23
C GLY A 29 2.57 10.81 -9.21
N ILE A 30 2.00 10.27 -8.13
CA ILE A 30 2.74 9.66 -7.01
C ILE A 30 2.13 8.29 -6.72
N GLU A 31 2.99 7.29 -6.48
CA GLU A 31 2.63 6.05 -5.81
C GLU A 31 3.09 6.10 -4.35
N ILE A 32 2.25 5.66 -3.44
CA ILE A 32 2.48 5.77 -2.01
C ILE A 32 2.89 4.41 -1.42
N ALA A 33 4.02 4.38 -0.72
CA ALA A 33 4.40 3.29 0.16
C ALA A 33 3.91 3.62 1.58
N PRO A 34 2.91 2.90 2.15
CA PRO A 34 2.27 3.28 3.40
C PRO A 34 3.24 3.42 4.59
N PHE A 35 4.31 2.61 4.62
CA PHE A 35 5.32 2.62 5.69
C PHE A 35 6.17 3.91 5.74
N THR A 36 6.07 4.78 4.74
CA THR A 36 6.76 6.07 4.71
C THR A 36 5.94 7.17 5.39
N LEU A 37 4.64 6.95 5.56
CA LEU A 37 3.72 7.93 6.13
C LEU A 37 3.57 7.80 7.65
N ALA A 38 3.81 6.60 8.19
CA ALA A 38 3.76 6.32 9.62
C ALA A 38 4.74 5.20 9.96
N GLU A 39 5.23 5.16 11.20
CA GLU A 39 6.10 4.07 11.67
C GLU A 39 5.35 2.74 11.64
N ASP A 40 4.12 2.71 12.11
CA ASP A 40 3.18 1.62 11.91
C ASP A 40 2.05 2.08 10.97
N PRO A 41 1.99 1.57 9.74
CA PRO A 41 0.96 1.98 8.78
C PRO A 41 -0.47 1.60 9.19
N ARG A 42 -0.64 0.76 10.22
CA ARG A 42 -1.96 0.43 10.78
C ARG A 42 -2.61 1.61 11.50
N ASP A 43 -1.78 2.57 11.94
CA ASP A 43 -2.24 3.78 12.65
C ASP A 43 -2.71 4.89 11.69
N LEU A 44 -2.45 4.75 10.39
CA LEU A 44 -2.92 5.71 9.38
C LEU A 44 -4.44 5.79 9.38
N THR A 45 -4.96 7.01 9.42
CA THR A 45 -6.38 7.29 9.41
C THR A 45 -6.87 7.74 8.02
N LEU A 46 -8.19 7.74 7.82
CA LEU A 46 -8.77 8.35 6.60
C LEU A 46 -8.47 9.85 6.53
N ALA A 47 -8.34 10.53 7.66
CA ALA A 47 -7.97 11.95 7.69
C ALA A 47 -6.55 12.16 7.17
N ASP A 48 -5.60 11.28 7.52
CA ASP A 48 -4.24 11.31 6.98
C ASP A 48 -4.23 11.08 5.47
N ALA A 49 -5.01 10.11 5.00
CA ALA A 49 -5.15 9.82 3.58
C ALA A 49 -5.70 11.04 2.80
N ILE A 50 -6.75 11.68 3.31
CA ILE A 50 -7.33 12.89 2.72
C ILE A 50 -6.31 14.04 2.73
N SER A 51 -5.55 14.19 3.81
CA SER A 51 -4.48 15.19 3.91
C SER A 51 -3.41 14.97 2.83
N CYS A 52 -2.96 13.73 2.62
CA CYS A 52 -2.02 13.38 1.55
C CYS A 52 -2.59 13.74 0.17
N CYS A 53 -3.86 13.39 -0.10
CA CYS A 53 -4.54 13.73 -1.34
C CYS A 53 -4.56 15.24 -1.58
N THR A 54 -4.89 16.00 -0.56
CA THR A 54 -4.95 17.48 -0.63
C THR A 54 -3.57 18.07 -0.93
N LYS A 55 -2.53 17.62 -0.23
CA LYS A 55 -1.15 18.08 -0.46
C LYS A 55 -0.68 17.78 -1.88
N ALA A 56 -0.89 16.54 -2.37
CA ALA A 56 -0.53 16.19 -3.73
C ALA A 56 -1.24 17.08 -4.76
N LYS A 57 -2.54 17.29 -4.61
CA LYS A 57 -3.34 18.17 -5.51
C LYS A 57 -2.88 19.63 -5.49
N ASN A 58 -2.45 20.16 -4.34
CA ASN A 58 -1.92 21.53 -4.25
C ASN A 58 -0.67 21.75 -5.11
N HIS A 59 0.05 20.67 -5.40
CA HIS A 59 1.22 20.67 -6.29
C HIS A 59 0.90 20.16 -7.71
N GLY A 60 -0.38 19.94 -8.05
CA GLY A 60 -0.79 19.46 -9.37
C GLY A 60 -0.55 17.96 -9.61
N LEU A 61 -0.33 17.17 -8.55
CA LEU A 61 -0.04 15.75 -8.62
C LEU A 61 -1.30 14.91 -8.32
N GLU A 62 -1.41 13.74 -8.97
CA GLU A 62 -2.40 12.72 -8.66
C GLU A 62 -1.75 11.60 -7.83
N ILE A 63 -2.46 11.08 -6.81
CA ILE A 63 -2.05 9.83 -6.17
C ILE A 63 -2.65 8.68 -6.99
N LEU A 64 -1.81 7.86 -7.60
CA LEU A 64 -2.23 6.74 -8.46
C LEU A 64 -2.69 5.56 -7.63
N GLY A 65 -2.01 5.30 -6.52
CA GLY A 65 -2.30 4.17 -5.68
C GLY A 65 -1.24 3.89 -4.63
N LEU A 66 -1.30 2.68 -4.09
CA LEU A 66 -0.38 2.21 -3.06
C LEU A 66 0.50 1.06 -3.57
N HIS A 67 1.74 1.03 -3.13
CA HIS A 67 2.67 -0.08 -3.37
C HIS A 67 3.44 -0.43 -2.08
N TRP A 68 4.25 -1.52 -2.10
CA TRP A 68 4.95 -2.01 -0.91
C TRP A 68 4.01 -2.24 0.30
N LEU A 69 2.82 -2.79 0.04
CA LEU A 69 1.69 -2.83 0.94
C LEU A 69 1.96 -3.49 2.30
N LEU A 70 2.77 -4.55 2.32
CA LEU A 70 3.00 -5.40 3.49
C LEU A 70 4.45 -5.33 4.01
N THR A 71 5.13 -4.21 3.82
CA THR A 71 6.51 -4.03 4.29
C THR A 71 6.59 -3.89 5.80
N LYS A 72 5.61 -3.22 6.39
CA LYS A 72 5.46 -3.05 7.84
C LYS A 72 4.01 -3.29 8.27
N PRO A 73 3.77 -3.91 9.41
CA PRO A 73 4.75 -4.68 10.21
C PRO A 73 5.36 -5.86 9.44
N SER A 74 6.60 -6.20 9.72
CA SER A 74 7.36 -7.22 8.99
C SER A 74 6.84 -8.67 9.15
N TRP A 75 5.94 -8.89 10.11
CA TRP A 75 5.33 -10.19 10.35
C TRP A 75 4.11 -10.48 9.46
N PHE A 76 3.62 -9.52 8.68
CA PHE A 76 2.53 -9.78 7.72
C PHE A 76 2.93 -10.84 6.68
N HIS A 77 2.02 -11.79 6.44
CA HIS A 77 2.28 -12.86 5.50
C HIS A 77 0.98 -13.49 4.97
N ILE A 78 0.83 -13.62 3.67
CA ILE A 78 -0.40 -14.15 3.06
C ILE A 78 -0.37 -15.66 2.79
N THR A 79 0.82 -16.26 2.72
CA THR A 79 0.98 -17.69 2.44
C THR A 79 1.18 -18.55 3.70
N THR A 80 1.39 -17.91 4.87
CA THR A 80 1.64 -18.61 6.14
C THR A 80 0.53 -19.60 6.51
N PRO A 81 0.84 -20.74 7.14
CA PRO A 81 -0.17 -21.64 7.72
C PRO A 81 -0.86 -21.04 8.96
N ASP A 82 -0.27 -20.04 9.61
CA ASP A 82 -0.89 -19.38 10.76
C ASP A 82 -2.13 -18.57 10.32
N ALA A 83 -3.29 -19.07 10.71
CA ALA A 83 -4.57 -18.48 10.35
C ALA A 83 -4.82 -17.12 11.03
N VAL A 84 -4.23 -16.86 12.21
CA VAL A 84 -4.36 -15.57 12.90
C VAL A 84 -3.57 -14.51 12.14
N GLN A 85 -2.32 -14.83 11.82
CA GLN A 85 -1.44 -13.95 11.04
C GLN A 85 -2.07 -13.61 9.67
N ARG A 86 -2.63 -14.60 8.95
CA ARG A 86 -3.31 -14.34 7.67
C ARG A 86 -4.51 -13.42 7.81
N ARG A 87 -5.37 -13.65 8.80
CA ARG A 87 -6.55 -12.78 9.02
C ARG A 87 -6.16 -11.34 9.31
N GLU A 88 -5.15 -11.12 10.16
CA GLU A 88 -4.66 -9.77 10.43
C GLU A 88 -4.02 -9.14 9.20
N THR A 89 -3.29 -9.92 8.39
CA THR A 89 -2.73 -9.43 7.11
C THR A 89 -3.84 -9.02 6.14
N ALA A 90 -4.89 -9.83 5.99
CA ALA A 90 -6.04 -9.51 5.14
C ALA A 90 -6.83 -8.31 5.69
N ARG A 91 -7.00 -8.21 7.02
CA ARG A 91 -7.62 -7.05 7.67
C ARG A 91 -6.87 -5.76 7.35
N PHE A 92 -5.55 -5.79 7.44
CA PHE A 92 -4.72 -4.65 7.08
C PHE A 92 -4.82 -4.33 5.57
N GLY A 93 -4.84 -5.33 4.71
CA GLY A 93 -5.08 -5.13 3.27
C GLY A 93 -6.39 -4.39 2.98
N ARG A 94 -7.49 -4.75 3.67
CA ARG A 94 -8.77 -4.01 3.57
C ARG A 94 -8.68 -2.58 4.10
N HIS A 95 -7.90 -2.34 5.16
CA HIS A 95 -7.63 -0.99 5.64
C HIS A 95 -6.90 -0.16 4.58
N LEU A 96 -5.88 -0.73 3.93
CA LEU A 96 -5.15 -0.07 2.85
C LEU A 96 -6.05 0.28 1.66
N VAL A 97 -7.04 -0.56 1.32
CA VAL A 97 -8.05 -0.23 0.28
C VAL A 97 -8.77 1.07 0.62
N ARG A 98 -9.24 1.22 1.85
CA ARG A 98 -9.95 2.43 2.29
C ARG A 98 -9.06 3.66 2.26
N LEU A 99 -7.80 3.53 2.69
CA LEU A 99 -6.82 4.61 2.59
C LEU A 99 -6.54 4.98 1.13
N CYS A 100 -6.33 3.98 0.26
CA CYS A 100 -6.12 4.19 -1.17
C CYS A 100 -7.28 4.97 -1.80
N ALA A 101 -8.51 4.53 -1.55
CA ALA A 101 -9.71 5.22 -2.04
C ALA A 101 -9.81 6.66 -1.50
N ALA A 102 -9.54 6.89 -0.21
CA ALA A 102 -9.56 8.22 0.40
C ALA A 102 -8.47 9.16 -0.18
N MET A 103 -7.35 8.60 -0.62
CA MET A 103 -6.29 9.32 -1.35
C MET A 103 -6.67 9.62 -2.81
N GLY A 104 -7.74 9.02 -3.34
CA GLY A 104 -8.11 9.10 -4.75
C GLY A 104 -7.38 8.09 -5.64
N GLY A 105 -6.58 7.19 -5.06
CA GLY A 105 -5.86 6.15 -5.77
C GLY A 105 -6.78 5.03 -6.25
N LYS A 106 -6.38 4.36 -7.34
CA LYS A 106 -7.14 3.28 -7.98
C LYS A 106 -6.36 1.99 -8.15
N ILE A 107 -5.10 1.98 -7.74
CA ILE A 107 -4.18 0.87 -7.95
C ILE A 107 -3.56 0.46 -6.62
N MET A 108 -3.49 -0.83 -6.37
CA MET A 108 -2.74 -1.40 -5.26
C MET A 108 -1.78 -2.47 -5.78
N VAL A 109 -0.46 -2.23 -5.62
CA VAL A 109 0.56 -3.15 -6.10
C VAL A 109 1.01 -4.06 -4.96
N TRP A 110 0.65 -5.32 -5.04
CA TRP A 110 0.98 -6.34 -4.05
C TRP A 110 2.40 -6.87 -4.26
N GLY A 111 3.40 -6.02 -4.00
CA GLY A 111 4.80 -6.28 -4.34
C GLY A 111 5.66 -6.85 -3.23
N SER A 112 5.26 -6.80 -1.97
CA SER A 112 6.09 -7.16 -0.79
C SER A 112 6.54 -8.63 -0.81
N PRO A 113 7.73 -8.99 -1.33
CA PRO A 113 8.10 -10.39 -1.56
C PRO A 113 8.22 -11.18 -0.25
N LYS A 114 8.72 -10.57 0.82
CA LYS A 114 8.86 -11.22 2.13
C LYS A 114 7.53 -11.62 2.76
N ALA A 115 6.44 -10.97 2.40
CA ALA A 115 5.09 -11.23 2.92
C ALA A 115 4.33 -12.30 2.09
N ARG A 116 4.95 -12.87 1.05
CA ARG A 116 4.33 -13.85 0.16
C ARG A 116 5.28 -14.95 -0.33
N ASN A 117 6.48 -15.04 0.22
CA ASN A 117 7.41 -16.11 -0.13
C ASN A 117 6.92 -17.47 0.39
N LEU A 118 7.37 -18.52 -0.25
CA LEU A 118 7.13 -19.89 0.16
C LEU A 118 8.33 -20.37 0.96
N LEU A 119 8.11 -20.85 2.19
CA LEU A 119 9.17 -21.51 2.96
C LEU A 119 9.32 -22.97 2.47
N PRO A 120 10.53 -23.54 2.57
CA PRO A 120 10.81 -24.88 2.02
C PRO A 120 9.89 -26.00 2.52
N GLU A 121 9.39 -25.88 3.75
CA GLU A 121 8.51 -26.85 4.39
C GLU A 121 7.03 -26.68 4.02
N TRP A 122 6.66 -25.66 3.24
CA TRP A 122 5.26 -25.40 2.89
C TRP A 122 4.92 -25.95 1.51
N ASN A 123 3.78 -26.64 1.44
CA ASN A 123 3.21 -27.08 0.17
C ASN A 123 2.76 -25.87 -0.67
N TYR A 124 3.07 -25.88 -1.97
CA TYR A 124 2.75 -24.78 -2.87
C TYR A 124 1.23 -24.58 -3.04
N ASP A 125 0.47 -25.65 -3.25
CA ASP A 125 -0.98 -25.55 -3.51
C ASP A 125 -1.72 -25.01 -2.30
N ASP A 126 -1.34 -25.45 -1.10
CA ASP A 126 -1.87 -24.94 0.15
C ASP A 126 -1.52 -23.45 0.37
N ALA A 127 -0.27 -23.08 0.08
CA ALA A 127 0.18 -21.69 0.21
C ALA A 127 -0.53 -20.80 -0.80
N PHE A 128 -0.72 -21.27 -2.03
CA PHE A 128 -1.47 -20.56 -3.06
C PHE A 128 -2.94 -20.37 -2.66
N ALA A 129 -3.60 -21.41 -2.16
CA ALA A 129 -4.98 -21.32 -1.69
C ALA A 129 -5.13 -20.30 -0.56
N ARG A 130 -4.20 -20.28 0.41
CA ARG A 130 -4.16 -19.30 1.51
C ARG A 130 -3.97 -17.87 1.00
N ALA A 131 -3.05 -17.67 0.06
CA ALA A 131 -2.83 -16.36 -0.55
C ALA A 131 -4.07 -15.88 -1.33
N ALA A 132 -4.68 -16.78 -2.12
CA ALA A 132 -5.89 -16.49 -2.89
C ALA A 132 -7.06 -16.08 -1.98
N GLU A 133 -7.22 -16.73 -0.81
CA GLU A 133 -8.22 -16.36 0.19
C GLU A 133 -7.99 -14.95 0.72
N ALA A 134 -6.76 -14.64 1.16
CA ALA A 134 -6.41 -13.33 1.68
C ALA A 134 -6.62 -12.21 0.64
N VAL A 135 -6.18 -12.45 -0.61
CA VAL A 135 -6.36 -11.47 -1.70
C VAL A 135 -7.83 -11.30 -2.05
N ARG A 136 -8.65 -12.37 -2.03
CA ARG A 136 -10.10 -12.29 -2.27
C ARG A 136 -10.80 -11.39 -1.27
N GLU A 137 -10.46 -11.47 0.02
CA GLU A 137 -11.03 -10.57 1.04
C GLU A 137 -10.71 -9.10 0.75
N VAL A 138 -9.49 -8.82 0.33
CA VAL A 138 -9.08 -7.45 -0.05
C VAL A 138 -9.79 -7.00 -1.32
N ALA A 139 -9.93 -7.87 -2.32
CA ALA A 139 -10.64 -7.57 -3.57
C ALA A 139 -12.13 -7.28 -3.35
N ILE A 140 -12.78 -8.01 -2.44
CA ILE A 140 -14.19 -7.73 -2.05
C ILE A 140 -14.31 -6.33 -1.43
N GLU A 141 -13.36 -5.91 -0.61
CA GLU A 141 -13.35 -4.55 -0.07
C GLU A 141 -13.11 -3.51 -1.18
N ALA A 142 -12.17 -3.77 -2.08
CA ALA A 142 -11.87 -2.88 -3.20
C ALA A 142 -13.09 -2.66 -4.11
N GLY A 143 -13.93 -3.67 -4.30
CA GLY A 143 -15.15 -3.56 -5.09
C GLY A 143 -16.23 -2.65 -4.50
N LYS A 144 -16.04 -2.11 -3.30
CA LYS A 144 -16.97 -1.15 -2.66
C LYS A 144 -16.60 0.31 -2.92
N HIS A 145 -15.44 0.54 -3.52
CA HIS A 145 -14.84 1.87 -3.75
C HIS A 145 -14.49 2.10 -5.21
#